data_a4e3b407bc5cb2e473915dbeb51eb4c5
#
_entry.id   a4e3b407bc5cb2e473915dbeb51eb4c5
#
_cell.length_a   1.000
_cell.length_b   1.000
_cell.length_c   1.000
_cell.angle_alpha   90.00
_cell.angle_beta   90.00
_cell.angle_gamma   90.00
#
_symmetry.space_group_name_H-M   'P 1'
#
loop_
_entity.id
_entity.type
_entity.pdbx_description
1 polymer ?
#
loop_
_entity_poly.entity_id
_entity_poly.type
_entity_poly.pdbx_seq_one_letter_code
_entity_poly.pdbx_strand_id
1 'polypeptide(L)'
;MKKFDILRYLRRFFALVLAVTMAGTVVVCWYCKNNQTYTASVNIKYLHDGIKDGFAPDGTAMNVDEIYSSKVISQAMESLGLQSGINLVRSHCTVEELIPDDQKALQEALIDKGEESTYFPDEYKVTLVVDGSLGASYARRVLDAIVSSYSTIYTEEYVELPLTMNPSSGLLNSGYDYYECVDVLSADTTEVLNYLEELSGG
;
A
#
# COMPACT_ATOMS: atom_id res chain seq x y z
N MET A 1 -14.18 75.31 21.41
CA MET A 1 -13.81 74.19 20.50
C MET A 1 -13.44 72.99 21.36
N LYS A 2 -14.27 71.92 21.37
CA LYS A 2 -13.97 70.68 22.09
C LYS A 2 -12.84 69.99 21.36
N LYS A 3 -11.67 69.88 22.00
CA LYS A 3 -10.57 69.04 21.51
C LYS A 3 -11.10 67.64 21.47
N PHE A 4 -11.35 67.11 20.27
CA PHE A 4 -11.69 65.72 20.11
C PHE A 4 -10.51 64.87 20.62
N ASP A 5 -10.73 64.06 21.64
CA ASP A 5 -9.73 63.16 22.21
C ASP A 5 -9.51 61.98 21.25
N ILE A 6 -8.88 62.29 20.11
CA ILE A 6 -8.55 61.34 19.04
C ILE A 6 -7.75 60.17 19.60
N LEU A 7 -6.88 60.43 20.57
CA LEU A 7 -6.08 59.42 21.25
C LEU A 7 -6.93 58.38 22.04
N ARG A 8 -8.07 58.84 22.63
CA ARG A 8 -8.97 57.95 23.37
C ARG A 8 -9.78 57.05 22.44
N TYR A 9 -10.20 57.57 21.29
CA TYR A 9 -10.86 56.83 20.25
C TYR A 9 -9.90 55.82 19.60
N LEU A 10 -8.69 56.27 19.27
CA LEU A 10 -7.64 55.43 18.68
C LEU A 10 -7.28 54.26 19.61
N ARG A 11 -7.15 54.51 20.93
CA ARG A 11 -6.85 53.47 21.91
C ARG A 11 -7.98 52.44 22.04
N ARG A 12 -9.24 52.85 22.02
CA ARG A 12 -10.40 51.96 22.05
C ARG A 12 -10.53 51.15 20.74
N PHE A 13 -10.32 51.81 19.60
CA PHE A 13 -10.36 51.17 18.29
C PHE A 13 -9.23 50.13 18.15
N PHE A 14 -8.03 50.46 18.62
CA PHE A 14 -6.87 49.55 18.61
C PHE A 14 -7.12 48.33 19.50
N ALA A 15 -7.68 48.47 20.66
CA ALA A 15 -8.03 47.36 21.54
C ALA A 15 -9.10 46.45 20.89
N LEU A 16 -10.07 46.99 20.20
CA LEU A 16 -11.09 46.21 19.50
C LEU A 16 -10.49 45.44 18.30
N VAL A 17 -9.64 46.08 17.49
CA VAL A 17 -8.93 45.43 16.40
C VAL A 17 -8.06 44.30 16.90
N LEU A 18 -7.34 44.53 18.01
CA LEU A 18 -6.48 43.51 18.62
C LEU A 18 -7.29 42.33 19.17
N ALA A 19 -8.45 42.57 19.76
CA ALA A 19 -9.34 41.51 20.24
C ALA A 19 -9.92 40.68 19.08
N VAL A 20 -10.32 41.32 17.97
CA VAL A 20 -10.84 40.64 16.78
C VAL A 20 -9.76 39.83 16.08
N THR A 21 -8.54 40.37 15.96
CA THR A 21 -7.42 39.64 15.37
C THR A 21 -7.02 38.42 16.23
N MET A 22 -6.97 38.55 17.55
CA MET A 22 -6.73 37.40 18.44
C MET A 22 -7.81 36.34 18.32
N ALA A 23 -9.08 36.73 18.33
CA ALA A 23 -10.18 35.78 18.14
C ALA A 23 -10.12 35.10 16.77
N GLY A 24 -9.84 35.85 15.72
CA GLY A 24 -9.66 35.32 14.36
C GLY A 24 -8.50 34.34 14.25
N THR A 25 -7.34 34.65 14.84
CA THR A 25 -6.20 33.71 14.85
C THR A 25 -6.50 32.43 15.59
N VAL A 26 -7.19 32.49 16.73
CA VAL A 26 -7.61 31.29 17.47
C VAL A 26 -8.53 30.40 16.63
N VAL A 27 -9.51 31.00 15.95
CA VAL A 27 -10.44 30.27 15.07
C VAL A 27 -9.69 29.62 13.90
N VAL A 28 -8.79 30.36 13.24
CA VAL A 28 -7.98 29.84 12.13
C VAL A 28 -7.05 28.69 12.62
N CYS A 29 -6.37 28.87 13.74
CA CYS A 29 -5.51 27.83 14.30
C CYS A 29 -6.32 26.58 14.66
N TRP A 30 -7.51 26.74 15.24
CA TRP A 30 -8.40 25.63 15.57
C TRP A 30 -8.86 24.91 14.28
N TYR A 31 -9.28 25.67 13.27
CA TYR A 31 -9.69 25.12 11.97
C TYR A 31 -8.54 24.36 11.29
N CYS A 32 -7.35 24.96 11.22
CA CYS A 32 -6.17 24.31 10.64
C CYS A 32 -5.81 23.01 11.40
N LYS A 33 -5.85 23.05 12.74
CA LYS A 33 -5.54 21.87 13.55
C LYS A 33 -6.58 20.74 13.34
N ASN A 34 -7.84 21.10 13.16
CA ASN A 34 -8.92 20.13 12.99
C ASN A 34 -8.95 19.51 11.59
N ASN A 35 -8.40 20.20 10.59
CA ASN A 35 -8.33 19.74 9.19
C ASN A 35 -6.92 19.29 8.76
N GLN A 36 -6.02 19.05 9.71
CA GLN A 36 -4.72 18.47 9.39
C GLN A 36 -4.89 17.00 9.01
N THR A 37 -4.15 16.58 7.99
CA THR A 37 -3.97 15.16 7.66
C THR A 37 -2.50 14.81 7.83
N TYR A 38 -2.23 13.59 8.23
CA TYR A 38 -0.88 13.06 8.31
C TYR A 38 -0.70 11.96 7.27
N THR A 39 0.40 12.03 6.56
CA THR A 39 0.77 11.08 5.52
C THR A 39 1.99 10.30 5.97
N ALA A 40 1.91 8.98 5.92
CA ALA A 40 3.05 8.08 6.03
C ALA A 40 3.26 7.42 4.68
N SER A 41 4.52 7.23 4.27
CA SER A 41 4.86 6.52 3.03
C SER A 41 6.08 5.64 3.22
N VAL A 42 6.10 4.54 2.47
CA VAL A 42 7.20 3.57 2.42
C VAL A 42 7.38 3.10 0.97
N ASN A 43 8.62 2.86 0.58
CA ASN A 43 8.90 2.27 -0.73
C ASN A 43 9.09 0.76 -0.56
N ILE A 44 8.47 0.00 -1.44
CA ILE A 44 8.58 -1.46 -1.52
C ILE A 44 9.26 -1.78 -2.84
N LYS A 45 10.20 -2.73 -2.81
CA LYS A 45 10.88 -3.25 -3.98
C LYS A 45 10.72 -4.75 -4.06
N TYR A 46 10.28 -5.22 -5.21
CA TYR A 46 10.21 -6.65 -5.53
C TYR A 46 11.51 -7.10 -6.19
N LEU A 47 12.04 -8.25 -5.77
CA LEU A 47 13.36 -8.73 -6.17
C LEU A 47 13.33 -10.08 -6.89
N HIS A 48 12.20 -10.47 -7.47
CA HIS A 48 12.11 -11.71 -8.26
C HIS A 48 12.22 -11.41 -9.78
N ASP A 49 12.65 -12.39 -10.53
CA ASP A 49 12.98 -12.21 -11.96
C ASP A 49 11.75 -11.87 -12.82
N GLY A 50 10.57 -12.43 -12.51
CA GLY A 50 9.33 -12.23 -13.26
C GLY A 50 8.74 -10.82 -13.14
N ILE A 51 9.19 -10.00 -12.18
CA ILE A 51 8.60 -8.67 -11.92
C ILE A 51 8.74 -7.73 -13.13
N LYS A 52 9.86 -7.83 -13.87
CA LYS A 52 10.11 -7.02 -15.07
C LYS A 52 9.19 -7.33 -16.23
N ASP A 53 8.59 -8.49 -16.19
CA ASP A 53 7.60 -8.96 -17.17
C ASP A 53 6.15 -8.82 -16.63
N GLY A 54 6.00 -8.26 -15.44
CA GLY A 54 4.70 -8.04 -14.78
C GLY A 54 4.11 -9.29 -14.12
N PHE A 55 4.95 -10.29 -13.82
CA PHE A 55 4.51 -11.53 -13.18
C PHE A 55 4.92 -11.61 -11.71
N ALA A 56 4.04 -12.21 -10.90
CA ALA A 56 4.35 -12.66 -9.56
C ALA A 56 5.25 -13.92 -9.60
N PRO A 57 5.87 -14.35 -8.47
CA PRO A 57 6.75 -15.52 -8.45
C PRO A 57 6.09 -16.83 -8.87
N ASP A 58 4.78 -16.96 -8.75
CA ASP A 58 3.98 -18.11 -9.19
C ASP A 58 3.61 -18.07 -10.68
N GLY A 59 4.07 -17.04 -11.42
CA GLY A 59 3.78 -16.84 -12.85
C GLY A 59 2.42 -16.19 -13.13
N THR A 60 1.63 -15.84 -12.13
CA THR A 60 0.41 -15.04 -12.31
C THR A 60 0.74 -13.58 -12.55
N ALA A 61 -0.23 -12.79 -13.06
CA ALA A 61 -0.05 -11.34 -13.21
C ALA A 61 0.15 -10.69 -11.84
N MET A 62 1.18 -9.85 -11.72
CA MET A 62 1.47 -9.14 -10.47
C MET A 62 0.34 -8.20 -10.09
N ASN A 63 -0.18 -8.35 -8.89
CA ASN A 63 -1.22 -7.50 -8.34
C ASN A 63 -0.69 -6.75 -7.09
N VAL A 64 -0.16 -5.56 -7.32
CA VAL A 64 0.42 -4.73 -6.24
C VAL A 64 -0.65 -4.22 -5.27
N ASP A 65 -1.91 -4.13 -5.72
CA ASP A 65 -3.03 -3.66 -4.92
C ASP A 65 -3.39 -4.63 -3.78
N GLU A 66 -2.85 -5.84 -3.78
CA GLU A 66 -2.98 -6.79 -2.66
C GLU A 66 -2.47 -6.24 -1.34
N ILE A 67 -1.52 -5.30 -1.35
CA ILE A 67 -0.98 -4.68 -0.14
C ILE A 67 -2.06 -3.99 0.70
N TYR A 68 -3.12 -3.47 0.07
CA TYR A 68 -4.26 -2.90 0.78
C TYR A 68 -5.53 -3.75 0.68
N SER A 69 -5.37 -5.04 0.40
CA SER A 69 -6.47 -5.99 0.47
C SER A 69 -7.07 -6.06 1.88
N SER A 70 -8.32 -6.47 1.96
CA SER A 70 -8.98 -6.62 3.26
C SER A 70 -8.27 -7.64 4.16
N LYS A 71 -7.65 -8.68 3.57
CA LYS A 71 -6.87 -9.70 4.29
C LYS A 71 -5.66 -9.08 4.99
N VAL A 72 -4.85 -8.32 4.24
CA VAL A 72 -3.64 -7.64 4.75
C VAL A 72 -3.98 -6.61 5.83
N ILE A 73 -4.97 -5.74 5.54
CA ILE A 73 -5.37 -4.69 6.50
C ILE A 73 -5.96 -5.30 7.77
N SER A 74 -6.77 -6.36 7.66
CA SER A 74 -7.33 -7.04 8.84
C SER A 74 -6.23 -7.59 9.74
N GLN A 75 -5.25 -8.29 9.17
CA GLN A 75 -4.12 -8.83 9.90
C GLN A 75 -3.26 -7.72 10.54
N ALA A 76 -3.02 -6.63 9.81
CA ALA A 76 -2.30 -5.48 10.32
C ALA A 76 -3.02 -4.82 11.50
N MET A 77 -4.33 -4.61 11.38
CA MET A 77 -5.14 -3.99 12.44
C MET A 77 -5.25 -4.90 13.66
N GLU A 78 -5.38 -6.22 13.46
CA GLU A 78 -5.38 -7.22 14.53
C GLU A 78 -4.05 -7.21 15.29
N SER A 79 -2.91 -7.15 14.59
CA SER A 79 -1.59 -7.06 15.21
C SER A 79 -1.40 -5.83 16.10
N LEU A 80 -2.13 -4.75 15.80
CA LEU A 80 -2.15 -3.51 16.58
C LEU A 80 -3.23 -3.50 17.68
N GLY A 81 -4.06 -4.56 17.78
CA GLY A 81 -5.19 -4.62 18.69
C GLY A 81 -6.34 -3.68 18.31
N LEU A 82 -6.44 -3.27 17.05
CA LEU A 82 -7.46 -2.37 16.53
C LEU A 82 -8.54 -3.18 15.79
N GLN A 83 -9.76 -3.15 16.29
CA GLN A 83 -10.87 -3.96 15.72
C GLN A 83 -11.74 -3.23 14.70
N SER A 84 -11.48 -1.96 14.43
CA SER A 84 -12.34 -1.13 13.57
C SER A 84 -11.54 -0.28 12.61
N GLY A 85 -12.12 0.01 11.45
CA GLY A 85 -11.55 0.96 10.51
C GLY A 85 -10.91 0.36 9.25
N ILE A 86 -11.06 -0.94 8.98
CA ILE A 86 -10.49 -1.61 7.79
C ILE A 86 -10.84 -0.86 6.51
N ASN A 87 -12.14 -0.55 6.30
CA ASN A 87 -12.58 0.17 5.12
C ASN A 87 -12.06 1.61 5.07
N LEU A 88 -11.92 2.26 6.24
CA LEU A 88 -11.37 3.60 6.34
C LEU A 88 -9.89 3.59 5.96
N VAL A 89 -9.10 2.67 6.50
CA VAL A 89 -7.67 2.52 6.18
C VAL A 89 -7.51 2.21 4.69
N ARG A 90 -8.30 1.27 4.16
CA ARG A 90 -8.26 0.91 2.74
C ARG A 90 -8.54 2.09 1.82
N SER A 91 -9.53 2.92 2.12
CA SER A 91 -9.89 4.08 1.29
C SER A 91 -8.86 5.22 1.31
N HIS A 92 -7.92 5.19 2.27
CA HIS A 92 -6.87 6.19 2.44
C HIS A 92 -5.46 5.63 2.16
N CYS A 93 -5.39 4.37 1.72
CA CYS A 93 -4.15 3.74 1.29
C CYS A 93 -4.05 3.81 -0.24
N THR A 94 -2.91 4.27 -0.75
CA THR A 94 -2.63 4.34 -2.19
C THR A 94 -1.28 3.74 -2.50
N VAL A 95 -1.17 3.15 -3.68
CA VAL A 95 0.08 2.62 -4.22
C VAL A 95 0.41 3.36 -5.51
N GLU A 96 1.60 3.89 -5.61
CA GLU A 96 2.11 4.62 -6.76
C GLU A 96 3.34 3.91 -7.30
N GLU A 97 3.43 3.77 -8.61
CA GLU A 97 4.60 3.24 -9.30
C GLU A 97 5.78 4.20 -9.22
N LEU A 98 6.95 3.71 -8.84
CA LEU A 98 8.19 4.48 -8.87
C LEU A 98 8.96 4.13 -10.15
N ILE A 99 8.65 4.85 -11.22
CA ILE A 99 9.33 4.68 -12.51
C ILE A 99 10.55 5.60 -12.55
N PRO A 100 11.76 5.08 -12.82
CA PRO A 100 12.96 5.89 -12.99
C PRO A 100 12.81 6.92 -14.12
N ASP A 101 13.46 8.08 -13.98
CA ASP A 101 13.29 9.19 -14.94
C ASP A 101 13.76 8.86 -16.35
N ASP A 102 14.78 8.00 -16.50
CA ASP A 102 15.25 7.47 -17.78
C ASP A 102 14.19 6.59 -18.46
N GLN A 103 13.48 5.78 -17.69
CA GLN A 103 12.39 4.94 -18.20
C GLN A 103 11.16 5.78 -18.57
N LYS A 104 10.82 6.81 -17.79
CA LYS A 104 9.75 7.75 -18.15
C LYS A 104 10.04 8.43 -19.50
N ALA A 105 11.25 8.94 -19.67
CA ALA A 105 11.66 9.58 -20.93
C ALA A 105 11.60 8.61 -22.12
N LEU A 106 11.95 7.34 -21.90
CA LEU A 106 11.83 6.30 -22.93
C LEU A 106 10.36 6.01 -23.28
N GLN A 107 9.50 5.86 -22.27
CA GLN A 107 8.07 5.65 -22.46
C GLN A 107 7.43 6.80 -23.24
N GLU A 108 7.72 8.05 -22.86
CA GLU A 108 7.22 9.24 -23.57
C GLU A 108 7.67 9.23 -25.04
N ALA A 109 8.94 8.89 -25.31
CA ALA A 109 9.47 8.81 -26.68
C ALA A 109 8.86 7.69 -27.52
N LEU A 110 8.43 6.57 -26.91
CA LEU A 110 7.74 5.46 -27.57
C LEU A 110 6.28 5.83 -27.86
N ILE A 111 5.59 6.44 -26.90
CA ILE A 111 4.21 6.93 -27.07
C ILE A 111 4.15 7.97 -28.22
N ASP A 112 5.10 8.89 -28.30
CA ASP A 112 5.18 9.88 -29.37
C ASP A 112 5.35 9.24 -30.77
N LYS A 113 5.94 8.04 -30.82
CA LYS A 113 6.06 7.24 -32.05
C LYS A 113 4.85 6.35 -32.34
N GLY A 114 3.86 6.29 -31.43
CA GLY A 114 2.72 5.41 -31.54
C GLY A 114 3.04 3.94 -31.21
N GLU A 115 4.15 3.70 -30.52
CA GLU A 115 4.55 2.37 -30.03
C GLU A 115 4.05 2.18 -28.59
N GLU A 116 3.59 0.95 -28.28
CA GLU A 116 3.22 0.60 -26.91
C GLU A 116 4.49 0.33 -26.09
N SER A 117 4.60 1.00 -24.93
CA SER A 117 5.65 0.72 -23.97
C SER A 117 5.11 -0.15 -22.85
N THR A 118 5.60 -1.37 -22.76
CA THR A 118 5.35 -2.30 -21.65
C THR A 118 6.53 -2.23 -20.68
N TYR A 119 6.48 -1.33 -19.72
CA TYR A 119 7.40 -1.29 -18.59
C TYR A 119 6.67 -1.63 -17.31
N PHE A 120 7.14 -2.64 -16.61
CA PHE A 120 6.63 -3.01 -15.29
C PHE A 120 7.64 -2.56 -14.25
N PRO A 121 7.26 -1.63 -13.35
CA PRO A 121 8.15 -1.18 -12.29
C PRO A 121 8.38 -2.27 -11.25
N ASP A 122 9.58 -2.30 -10.68
CA ASP A 122 9.93 -3.17 -9.56
C ASP A 122 9.84 -2.44 -8.20
N GLU A 123 9.63 -1.13 -8.23
CA GLU A 123 9.50 -0.30 -7.03
C GLU A 123 8.15 0.41 -6.99
N TYR A 124 7.54 0.40 -5.80
CA TYR A 124 6.25 1.03 -5.54
C TYR A 124 6.29 1.82 -4.24
N LYS A 125 5.63 2.97 -4.24
CA LYS A 125 5.45 3.80 -3.05
C LYS A 125 4.06 3.58 -2.48
N VAL A 126 4.01 3.02 -1.28
CA VAL A 126 2.76 2.86 -0.54
C VAL A 126 2.58 4.06 0.37
N THR A 127 1.42 4.67 0.31
CA THR A 127 1.10 5.88 1.07
C THR A 127 -0.21 5.68 1.84
N LEU A 128 -0.19 6.03 3.12
CA LEU A 128 -1.37 6.05 3.98
C LEU A 128 -1.60 7.47 4.47
N VAL A 129 -2.80 8.00 4.22
CA VAL A 129 -3.23 9.30 4.72
C VAL A 129 -4.22 9.10 5.86
N VAL A 130 -4.01 9.74 6.99
CA VAL A 130 -4.90 9.67 8.14
C VAL A 130 -5.34 11.04 8.60
N ASP A 131 -6.50 11.11 9.25
CA ASP A 131 -7.01 12.33 9.86
C ASP A 131 -6.08 12.84 10.96
N GLY A 132 -6.00 14.16 11.09
CA GLY A 132 -5.15 14.83 12.07
C GLY A 132 -5.44 14.48 13.52
N SER A 133 -6.64 14.02 13.82
CA SER A 133 -7.03 13.55 15.15
C SER A 133 -6.26 12.30 15.60
N LEU A 134 -5.81 11.47 14.65
CA LEU A 134 -5.08 10.23 14.91
C LEU A 134 -3.56 10.44 15.06
N GLY A 135 -3.03 11.49 14.44
CA GLY A 135 -1.63 11.87 14.54
C GLY A 135 -0.66 11.08 13.66
N ALA A 136 0.52 11.66 13.43
CA ALA A 136 1.55 11.09 12.54
C ALA A 136 2.10 9.74 13.02
N SER A 137 2.22 9.53 14.33
CA SER A 137 2.68 8.26 14.90
C SER A 137 1.72 7.10 14.65
N TYR A 138 0.41 7.39 14.58
CA TYR A 138 -0.60 6.40 14.22
C TYR A 138 -0.46 6.00 12.75
N ALA A 139 -0.39 6.98 11.84
CA ALA A 139 -0.19 6.73 10.41
C ALA A 139 1.00 5.80 10.15
N ARG A 140 2.14 6.10 10.79
CA ARG A 140 3.35 5.31 10.63
C ARG A 140 3.19 3.89 11.16
N ARG A 141 2.66 3.72 12.39
CA ARG A 141 2.47 2.37 12.97
C ARG A 141 1.52 1.50 12.15
N VAL A 142 0.43 2.09 11.64
CA VAL A 142 -0.53 1.37 10.80
C VAL A 142 0.12 0.98 9.47
N LEU A 143 0.85 1.91 8.83
CA LEU A 143 1.56 1.60 7.58
C LEU A 143 2.63 0.53 7.79
N ASP A 144 3.44 0.62 8.84
CA ASP A 144 4.46 -0.38 9.17
C ASP A 144 3.82 -1.77 9.42
N ALA A 145 2.66 -1.82 10.08
CA ALA A 145 1.92 -3.06 10.30
C ALA A 145 1.35 -3.63 8.97
N ILE A 146 0.83 -2.78 8.08
CA ILE A 146 0.34 -3.19 6.75
C ILE A 146 1.48 -3.82 5.95
N VAL A 147 2.64 -3.16 5.88
CA VAL A 147 3.80 -3.67 5.15
C VAL A 147 4.32 -4.97 5.74
N SER A 148 4.37 -5.08 7.07
CA SER A 148 4.78 -6.31 7.75
C SER A 148 3.80 -7.45 7.47
N SER A 149 2.50 -7.22 7.57
CA SER A 149 1.47 -8.23 7.28
C SER A 149 1.50 -8.64 5.81
N TYR A 150 1.67 -7.67 4.89
CA TYR A 150 1.81 -7.96 3.46
C TYR A 150 3.06 -8.81 3.18
N SER A 151 4.21 -8.44 3.77
CA SER A 151 5.45 -9.23 3.61
C SER A 151 5.28 -10.68 4.11
N THR A 152 4.57 -10.86 5.23
CA THR A 152 4.28 -12.21 5.75
C THR A 152 3.41 -13.00 4.79
N ILE A 153 2.28 -12.42 4.34
CA ILE A 153 1.35 -13.06 3.41
C ILE A 153 2.05 -13.36 2.08
N TYR A 154 2.81 -12.40 1.56
CA TYR A 154 3.56 -12.57 0.32
C TYR A 154 4.59 -13.72 0.42
N THR A 155 5.29 -13.80 1.53
CA THR A 155 6.25 -14.89 1.79
C THR A 155 5.55 -16.25 1.89
N GLU A 156 4.41 -16.32 2.59
CA GLU A 156 3.62 -17.55 2.71
C GLU A 156 3.02 -18.00 1.36
N GLU A 157 2.59 -17.06 0.52
CA GLU A 157 1.92 -17.38 -0.75
C GLU A 157 2.89 -17.66 -1.89
N TYR A 158 4.03 -16.96 -1.94
CA TYR A 158 4.92 -16.97 -3.10
C TYR A 158 6.34 -17.49 -2.84
N VAL A 159 6.81 -17.46 -1.60
CA VAL A 159 8.19 -17.89 -1.27
C VAL A 159 8.21 -19.20 -0.53
N GLU A 160 7.38 -19.31 0.51
CA GLU A 160 7.13 -20.58 1.17
C GLU A 160 6.03 -21.30 0.38
N LEU A 161 6.38 -21.82 -0.80
CA LEU A 161 5.52 -22.77 -1.47
C LEU A 161 5.15 -23.83 -0.46
N PRO A 162 3.88 -23.92 -0.02
CA PRO A 162 3.51 -25.01 0.85
C PRO A 162 3.80 -26.29 0.06
N LEU A 163 4.72 -27.11 0.56
CA LEU A 163 4.91 -28.50 0.11
C LEU A 163 3.63 -29.34 0.27
N THR A 164 2.58 -28.71 0.79
CA THR A 164 1.19 -29.13 0.72
C THR A 164 0.48 -28.44 -0.44
N MET A 165 1.00 -28.50 -1.65
CA MET A 165 0.09 -28.63 -2.77
C MET A 165 -0.71 -29.88 -2.47
N ASN A 166 -1.94 -29.69 -2.03
CA ASN A 166 -2.89 -30.76 -1.91
C ASN A 166 -3.30 -31.07 -3.36
N PRO A 167 -2.61 -31.97 -4.07
CA PRO A 167 -2.90 -32.27 -5.48
C PRO A 167 -4.33 -32.75 -5.64
N SER A 168 -4.91 -33.23 -4.52
CA SER A 168 -6.29 -33.64 -4.45
C SER A 168 -7.32 -32.50 -4.54
N SER A 169 -6.98 -31.25 -4.25
CA SER A 169 -7.98 -30.16 -4.32
C SER A 169 -8.31 -29.73 -5.75
N GLY A 170 -7.34 -29.76 -6.65
CA GLY A 170 -7.53 -29.56 -8.08
C GLY A 170 -8.28 -30.72 -8.73
N LEU A 171 -8.00 -31.94 -8.31
CA LEU A 171 -8.64 -33.16 -8.81
C LEU A 171 -10.11 -33.27 -8.39
N LEU A 172 -10.48 -32.80 -7.19
CA LEU A 172 -11.84 -32.86 -6.68
C LEU A 172 -12.80 -31.90 -7.42
N ASN A 173 -12.27 -30.84 -8.04
CA ASN A 173 -13.08 -29.82 -8.72
C ASN A 173 -13.09 -29.93 -10.25
N SER A 174 -12.27 -30.77 -10.86
CA SER A 174 -12.03 -30.75 -12.32
C SER A 174 -12.82 -31.77 -13.13
N GLY A 175 -13.50 -32.72 -12.50
CA GLY A 175 -14.28 -33.74 -13.22
C GLY A 175 -13.43 -34.66 -14.11
N TYR A 176 -12.13 -34.82 -13.79
CA TYR A 176 -11.21 -35.71 -14.50
C TYR A 176 -11.62 -37.19 -14.36
N ASP A 177 -11.38 -37.95 -15.42
CA ASP A 177 -11.51 -39.41 -15.39
C ASP A 177 -10.36 -40.01 -14.55
N TYR A 178 -10.54 -41.24 -14.09
CA TYR A 178 -9.60 -41.96 -13.23
C TYR A 178 -8.17 -42.01 -13.81
N TYR A 179 -8.04 -42.18 -15.13
CA TYR A 179 -6.75 -42.19 -15.81
C TYR A 179 -6.07 -40.82 -15.83
N GLU A 180 -6.82 -39.76 -16.07
CA GLU A 180 -6.32 -38.39 -16.02
C GLU A 180 -5.87 -38.00 -14.61
N CYS A 181 -6.60 -38.47 -13.58
CA CYS A 181 -6.18 -38.29 -12.18
C CYS A 181 -4.84 -38.94 -11.87
N VAL A 182 -4.59 -40.14 -12.39
CA VAL A 182 -3.34 -40.87 -12.21
C VAL A 182 -2.17 -40.18 -12.93
N ASP A 183 -2.41 -39.65 -14.13
CA ASP A 183 -1.40 -38.93 -14.90
C ASP A 183 -1.01 -37.62 -14.18
N VAL A 184 -1.97 -36.86 -13.68
CA VAL A 184 -1.73 -35.64 -12.92
C VAL A 184 -0.95 -35.95 -11.62
N LEU A 185 -1.38 -36.96 -10.86
CA LEU A 185 -0.67 -37.38 -9.64
C LEU A 185 0.76 -37.88 -9.93
N SER A 186 0.97 -38.54 -11.07
CA SER A 186 2.29 -39.01 -11.49
C SER A 186 3.21 -37.84 -11.87
N ALA A 187 2.66 -36.83 -12.57
CA ALA A 187 3.38 -35.61 -12.91
C ALA A 187 3.79 -34.82 -11.67
N ASP A 188 2.84 -34.58 -10.76
CA ASP A 188 3.07 -33.88 -9.49
C ASP A 188 4.11 -34.60 -8.62
N THR A 189 4.04 -35.93 -8.55
CA THR A 189 5.00 -36.74 -7.79
C THR A 189 6.41 -36.64 -8.40
N THR A 190 6.51 -36.57 -9.70
CA THR A 190 7.79 -36.43 -10.41
C THR A 190 8.38 -35.04 -10.16
N GLU A 191 7.57 -34.02 -10.15
CA GLU A 191 8.00 -32.65 -9.86
C GLU A 191 8.52 -32.51 -8.41
N VAL A 192 7.82 -33.09 -7.44
CA VAL A 192 8.27 -33.13 -6.04
C VAL A 192 9.59 -33.89 -5.90
N LEU A 193 9.76 -35.00 -6.63
CA LEU A 193 11.01 -35.76 -6.62
C LEU A 193 12.18 -34.93 -7.21
N ASN A 194 11.97 -34.26 -8.31
CA ASN A 194 12.97 -33.40 -8.92
C ASN A 194 13.38 -32.25 -7.97
N TYR A 195 12.40 -31.66 -7.30
CA TYR A 195 12.66 -30.62 -6.31
C TYR A 195 13.46 -31.13 -5.11
N LEU A 196 13.14 -32.33 -4.62
CA LEU A 196 13.90 -32.96 -3.52
C LEU A 196 15.32 -33.35 -3.96
N GLU A 197 15.51 -33.74 -5.20
CA GLU A 197 16.83 -34.04 -5.77
C GLU A 197 17.68 -32.75 -5.90
N GLU A 198 17.10 -31.66 -6.32
CA GLU A 198 17.78 -30.34 -6.35
C GLU A 198 18.20 -29.91 -4.93
N LEU A 199 17.33 -30.06 -3.96
CA LEU A 199 17.65 -29.72 -2.56
C LEU A 199 18.71 -30.63 -1.94
N SER A 200 18.81 -31.88 -2.38
CA SER A 200 19.78 -32.86 -1.84
C SER A 200 21.13 -32.81 -2.56
N GLY A 201 21.21 -32.22 -3.75
CA GLY A 201 22.42 -32.16 -4.58
C GLY A 201 23.25 -30.88 -4.43
N GLY A 202 22.83 -29.92 -3.59
CA GLY A 202 23.58 -28.71 -3.20
C GLY A 202 24.12 -28.88 -1.78
#